data_5572506a17ce4eff8dceaf2733e2e0dc
#
_entry.id   5572506a17ce4eff8dceaf2733e2e0dc
#
_cell.length_a   1.000
_cell.length_b   1.000
_cell.length_c   1.000
_cell.angle_alpha   90.00
_cell.angle_beta   90.00
_cell.angle_gamma   90.00
#
_symmetry.space_group_name_H-M   'P 1'
#
loop_
_entity.id
_entity.type
_entity.pdbx_description
1 polymer ?
#
loop_
_entity_poly.entity_id
_entity_poly.type
_entity_poly.pdbx_seq_one_letter_code
_entity_poly.pdbx_strand_id
1 'polypeptide(L)'
;MQAIGADIGGTHITCAVVDIETGDIVKDSLSRATYQHDAPAETILRGWASALNDTLSKSAAEKPAGIGFAIPGPFDYKGGISKMQHKFKHLYGMHIPSALRPLLDSGQNLPMRFINDATAFAIGEAWQGEGEGFQRVVVITLGTGFGSAYIEDGLPVVSGGRVAKEGCLWHLPFKDSIADDYFSTKWFLQEYEKQTGERVDGVKTLLERAGTDGAAKNLFIQLGRNLAECLAPWLKKFDAEVLVIGGNIAHALPLFGAVFHHDLEKQGVSVRLAPSKLEEHAALLGGARLMDDSFWEKVSGHLPKI
;
A
#
# COMPACT_ATOMS: atom_id res chain seq x y z
N MET A 1 4.75 -17.55 -16.28
CA MET A 1 3.34 -17.16 -16.61
C MET A 1 3.14 -15.68 -16.33
N GLN A 2 2.54 -14.89 -17.29
CA GLN A 2 2.38 -13.44 -17.13
C GLN A 2 0.98 -13.07 -16.59
N ALA A 3 0.92 -12.03 -15.75
CA ALA A 3 -0.30 -11.39 -15.28
C ALA A 3 -0.11 -9.86 -15.24
N ILE A 4 -1.20 -9.12 -15.14
CA ILE A 4 -1.17 -7.67 -14.99
C ILE A 4 -1.35 -7.35 -13.49
N GLY A 5 -0.41 -6.62 -12.92
CA GLY A 5 -0.56 -5.94 -11.64
C GLY A 5 -1.01 -4.51 -11.85
N ALA A 6 -2.03 -4.07 -11.12
CA ALA A 6 -2.56 -2.71 -11.19
C ALA A 6 -2.67 -2.12 -9.78
N ASP A 7 -2.04 -0.98 -9.55
CA ASP A 7 -2.11 -0.23 -8.30
C ASP A 7 -2.96 1.04 -8.49
N ILE A 8 -4.03 1.14 -7.72
CA ILE A 8 -5.02 2.23 -7.77
C ILE A 8 -4.72 3.24 -6.67
N GLY A 9 -4.03 4.31 -7.01
CA GLY A 9 -3.85 5.45 -6.12
C GLY A 9 -4.98 6.48 -6.24
N GLY A 10 -5.00 7.49 -5.36
CA GLY A 10 -6.02 8.54 -5.37
C GLY A 10 -6.02 9.45 -6.61
N THR A 11 -4.90 9.56 -7.30
CA THR A 11 -4.70 10.49 -8.44
C THR A 11 -4.19 9.79 -9.70
N HIS A 12 -3.85 8.54 -9.62
CA HIS A 12 -3.29 7.78 -10.74
C HIS A 12 -3.49 6.28 -10.55
N ILE A 13 -3.40 5.56 -11.64
CA ILE A 13 -3.22 4.12 -11.70
C ILE A 13 -1.84 3.84 -12.28
N THR A 14 -1.15 2.86 -11.72
CA THR A 14 0.06 2.27 -12.31
C THR A 14 -0.21 0.81 -12.61
N CYS A 15 0.20 0.34 -13.78
CA CYS A 15 0.06 -1.05 -14.21
C CYS A 15 1.40 -1.58 -14.73
N ALA A 16 1.62 -2.88 -14.57
CA ALA A 16 2.77 -3.56 -15.16
C ALA A 16 2.44 -5.00 -15.50
N VAL A 17 3.14 -5.56 -16.49
CA VAL A 17 3.17 -7.00 -16.74
C VAL A 17 4.17 -7.62 -15.78
N VAL A 18 3.75 -8.65 -15.06
CA VAL A 18 4.57 -9.39 -14.09
C VAL A 18 4.64 -10.84 -14.51
N ASP A 19 5.83 -11.41 -14.52
CA ASP A 19 5.98 -12.87 -14.54
C ASP A 19 5.71 -13.40 -13.13
N ILE A 20 4.61 -14.11 -12.95
CA ILE A 20 4.18 -14.59 -11.61
C ILE A 20 4.92 -15.85 -11.16
N GLU A 21 5.80 -16.42 -11.95
CA GLU A 21 6.69 -17.52 -11.55
C GLU A 21 7.96 -16.95 -10.90
N THR A 22 8.54 -15.89 -11.49
CA THR A 22 9.78 -15.29 -11.00
C THR A 22 9.58 -14.06 -10.14
N GLY A 23 8.45 -13.38 -10.26
CA GLY A 23 8.19 -12.08 -9.62
C GLY A 23 8.81 -10.89 -10.37
N ASP A 24 9.32 -11.11 -11.58
CA ASP A 24 9.92 -10.02 -12.36
C ASP A 24 8.86 -9.17 -13.06
N ILE A 25 9.04 -7.86 -12.99
CA ILE A 25 8.30 -6.92 -13.84
C ILE A 25 8.93 -6.95 -15.25
N VAL A 26 8.10 -7.22 -16.25
CA VAL A 26 8.54 -7.23 -17.63
C VAL A 26 9.04 -5.84 -18.04
N LYS A 27 10.25 -5.78 -18.57
CA LYS A 27 10.88 -4.52 -18.97
C LYS A 27 9.97 -3.72 -19.90
N ASP A 28 9.92 -2.40 -19.67
CA ASP A 28 9.15 -1.42 -20.45
C ASP A 28 7.62 -1.64 -20.47
N SER A 29 7.10 -2.55 -19.62
CA SER A 29 5.66 -2.83 -19.53
C SER A 29 4.90 -1.83 -18.65
N LEU A 30 5.61 -1.05 -17.84
CA LEU A 30 5.01 -0.12 -16.90
C LEU A 30 4.20 0.95 -17.63
N SER A 31 2.98 1.17 -17.20
CA SER A 31 2.04 2.16 -17.72
C SER A 31 1.39 2.94 -16.59
N ARG A 32 1.14 4.23 -16.81
CA ARG A 32 0.52 5.09 -15.82
C ARG A 32 -0.50 6.01 -16.47
N ALA A 33 -1.64 6.20 -15.82
CA ALA A 33 -2.62 7.21 -16.18
C ALA A 33 -3.03 8.01 -14.94
N THR A 34 -3.30 9.30 -15.13
CA THR A 34 -3.71 10.22 -14.07
C THR A 34 -5.19 10.54 -14.18
N TYR A 35 -5.82 10.77 -13.04
CA TYR A 35 -7.21 11.20 -12.91
C TYR A 35 -7.42 11.91 -11.58
N GLN A 36 -8.60 12.49 -11.38
CA GLN A 36 -9.01 13.00 -10.08
C GLN A 36 -9.98 11.99 -9.43
N HIS A 37 -9.76 11.64 -8.17
CA HIS A 37 -10.59 10.65 -7.47
C HIS A 37 -12.05 11.07 -7.27
N ASP A 38 -12.37 12.36 -7.43
CA ASP A 38 -13.71 12.94 -7.36
C ASP A 38 -14.31 13.21 -8.74
N ALA A 39 -13.61 12.85 -9.82
CA ALA A 39 -14.12 12.93 -11.18
C ALA A 39 -15.33 11.99 -11.39
N PRO A 40 -16.15 12.22 -12.44
CA PRO A 40 -17.21 11.28 -12.81
C PRO A 40 -16.67 9.85 -13.00
N ALA A 41 -17.50 8.86 -12.68
CA ALA A 41 -17.13 7.44 -12.76
C ALA A 41 -16.55 7.06 -14.14
N GLU A 42 -17.16 7.53 -15.22
CA GLU A 42 -16.68 7.25 -16.58
C GLU A 42 -15.25 7.77 -16.80
N THR A 43 -14.92 8.97 -16.31
CA THR A 43 -13.57 9.56 -16.43
C THR A 43 -12.55 8.73 -15.68
N ILE A 44 -12.86 8.29 -14.46
CA ILE A 44 -11.99 7.44 -13.65
C ILE A 44 -11.76 6.11 -14.37
N LEU A 45 -12.83 5.43 -14.79
CA LEU A 45 -12.75 4.12 -15.45
C LEU A 45 -12.03 4.19 -16.79
N ARG A 46 -12.20 5.27 -17.58
CA ARG A 46 -11.42 5.49 -18.80
C ARG A 46 -9.93 5.68 -18.51
N GLY A 47 -9.58 6.39 -17.44
CA GLY A 47 -8.20 6.49 -16.97
C GLY A 47 -7.61 5.12 -16.61
N TRP A 48 -8.36 4.30 -15.87
CA TRP A 48 -7.92 2.95 -15.55
C TRP A 48 -7.77 2.08 -16.79
N ALA A 49 -8.76 2.10 -17.69
CA ALA A 49 -8.72 1.36 -18.94
C ALA A 49 -7.55 1.78 -19.84
N SER A 50 -7.22 3.07 -19.89
CA SER A 50 -6.09 3.57 -20.68
C SER A 50 -4.76 2.94 -20.24
N ALA A 51 -4.46 2.94 -18.94
CA ALA A 51 -3.23 2.31 -18.43
C ALA A 51 -3.24 0.79 -18.64
N LEU A 52 -4.39 0.14 -18.42
CA LEU A 52 -4.52 -1.30 -18.63
C LEU A 52 -4.34 -1.70 -20.09
N ASN A 53 -4.95 -0.98 -21.04
CA ASN A 53 -4.83 -1.24 -22.46
C ASN A 53 -3.39 -1.08 -22.94
N ASP A 54 -2.71 -0.01 -22.48
CA ASP A 54 -1.29 0.20 -22.79
C ASP A 54 -0.43 -0.95 -22.21
N THR A 55 -0.67 -1.38 -20.97
CA THR A 55 0.05 -2.51 -20.37
C THR A 55 -0.26 -3.84 -21.08
N LEU A 56 -1.54 -4.10 -21.39
CA LEU A 56 -1.95 -5.32 -22.10
C LEU A 56 -1.29 -5.43 -23.49
N SER A 57 -1.11 -4.30 -24.19
CA SER A 57 -0.44 -4.27 -25.49
C SER A 57 1.05 -4.63 -25.41
N LYS A 58 1.66 -4.52 -24.23
CA LYS A 58 3.08 -4.82 -23.96
C LYS A 58 3.31 -6.24 -23.43
N SER A 59 2.24 -6.98 -23.13
CA SER A 59 2.35 -8.37 -22.72
C SER A 59 2.83 -9.24 -23.88
N ALA A 60 3.88 -10.01 -23.65
CA ALA A 60 4.35 -10.98 -24.63
C ALA A 60 3.52 -12.28 -24.63
N ALA A 61 2.71 -12.50 -23.60
CA ALA A 61 1.81 -13.63 -23.53
C ALA A 61 0.59 -13.39 -24.44
N GLU A 62 0.25 -14.36 -25.26
CA GLU A 62 -0.97 -14.32 -26.08
C GLU A 62 -2.22 -14.09 -25.23
N LYS A 63 -2.22 -14.64 -24.00
CA LYS A 63 -3.27 -14.43 -23.00
C LYS A 63 -2.66 -14.37 -21.60
N PRO A 64 -2.56 -13.18 -20.95
CA PRO A 64 -2.19 -13.09 -19.54
C PRO A 64 -3.16 -13.87 -18.64
N ALA A 65 -2.70 -14.34 -17.49
CA ALA A 65 -3.51 -15.09 -16.51
C ALA A 65 -4.71 -14.27 -16.00
N GLY A 66 -4.55 -12.94 -15.91
CA GLY A 66 -5.59 -12.03 -15.47
C GLY A 66 -5.05 -10.67 -15.03
N ILE A 67 -5.90 -9.89 -14.38
CA ILE A 67 -5.58 -8.57 -13.84
C ILE A 67 -5.82 -8.58 -12.33
N GLY A 68 -4.77 -8.36 -11.54
CA GLY A 68 -4.85 -8.23 -10.09
C GLY A 68 -4.74 -6.77 -9.67
N PHE A 69 -5.71 -6.31 -8.91
CA PHE A 69 -5.84 -4.92 -8.48
C PHE A 69 -5.48 -4.76 -7.01
N ALA A 70 -4.51 -3.91 -6.73
CA ALA A 70 -4.31 -3.26 -5.45
C ALA A 70 -5.20 -2.02 -5.41
N ILE A 71 -6.22 -1.99 -4.53
CA ILE A 71 -7.20 -0.91 -4.51
C ILE A 71 -7.52 -0.50 -3.06
N PRO A 72 -7.60 0.82 -2.74
CA PRO A 72 -7.94 1.25 -1.40
C PRO A 72 -9.36 0.83 -1.00
N GLY A 73 -9.58 0.73 0.30
CA GLY A 73 -10.89 0.46 0.89
C GLY A 73 -11.68 1.74 1.23
N PRO A 74 -12.96 1.56 1.63
CA PRO A 74 -13.72 0.30 1.72
C PRO A 74 -14.08 -0.32 0.36
N PHE A 75 -13.88 -1.63 0.23
CA PHE A 75 -14.14 -2.34 -1.02
C PHE A 75 -14.56 -3.79 -0.73
N ASP A 76 -15.50 -4.32 -1.48
CA ASP A 76 -15.78 -5.75 -1.48
C ASP A 76 -14.80 -6.45 -2.42
N TYR A 77 -13.66 -6.86 -1.87
CA TYR A 77 -12.57 -7.45 -2.64
C TYR A 77 -12.94 -8.77 -3.30
N LYS A 78 -13.86 -9.53 -2.72
CA LYS A 78 -14.34 -10.78 -3.30
C LYS A 78 -15.35 -10.54 -4.43
N GLY A 79 -16.25 -9.59 -4.22
CA GLY A 79 -17.30 -9.25 -5.19
C GLY A 79 -16.89 -8.21 -6.23
N GLY A 80 -15.74 -7.55 -6.08
CA GLY A 80 -15.29 -6.50 -6.99
C GLY A 80 -16.16 -5.23 -6.94
N ILE A 81 -16.74 -4.90 -5.76
CA ILE A 81 -17.69 -3.79 -5.63
C ILE A 81 -17.08 -2.68 -4.77
N SER A 82 -17.04 -1.46 -5.32
CA SER A 82 -16.60 -0.28 -4.58
C SER A 82 -17.59 0.11 -3.48
N LYS A 83 -17.10 0.32 -2.27
CA LYS A 83 -17.86 0.84 -1.12
C LYS A 83 -17.30 2.16 -0.60
N MET A 84 -16.43 2.81 -1.39
CA MET A 84 -15.77 4.06 -1.03
C MET A 84 -16.72 5.26 -1.12
N GLN A 85 -16.77 6.07 -0.06
CA GLN A 85 -17.61 7.28 0.01
C GLN A 85 -16.79 8.57 0.11
N HIS A 86 -15.53 8.50 0.54
CA HIS A 86 -14.65 9.67 0.67
C HIS A 86 -13.66 9.79 -0.49
N LYS A 87 -13.18 8.67 -1.01
CA LYS A 87 -12.42 8.59 -2.26
C LYS A 87 -13.29 7.86 -3.28
N PHE A 88 -13.17 8.18 -4.56
CA PHE A 88 -13.91 7.49 -5.61
C PHE A 88 -15.42 7.41 -5.36
N LYS A 89 -16.01 8.45 -4.76
CA LYS A 89 -17.43 8.46 -4.36
C LYS A 89 -18.40 8.16 -5.52
N HIS A 90 -18.00 8.48 -6.75
CA HIS A 90 -18.80 8.21 -7.97
C HIS A 90 -18.73 6.74 -8.41
N LEU A 91 -17.83 5.93 -7.83
CA LEU A 91 -17.80 4.48 -8.05
C LEU A 91 -18.57 3.70 -6.97
N TYR A 92 -19.18 4.39 -5.98
CA TYR A 92 -19.89 3.72 -4.88
C TYR A 92 -20.97 2.77 -5.38
N GLY A 93 -20.99 1.55 -4.90
CA GLY A 93 -21.92 0.48 -5.30
C GLY A 93 -21.65 -0.13 -6.68
N MET A 94 -20.67 0.36 -7.42
CA MET A 94 -20.36 -0.12 -8.77
C MET A 94 -19.57 -1.45 -8.72
N HIS A 95 -20.00 -2.43 -9.51
CA HIS A 95 -19.25 -3.64 -9.78
C HIS A 95 -18.18 -3.35 -10.83
N ILE A 96 -16.95 -3.17 -10.37
CA ILE A 96 -15.82 -2.71 -11.19
C ILE A 96 -15.54 -3.60 -12.42
N PRO A 97 -15.54 -4.95 -12.31
CA PRO A 97 -15.33 -5.79 -13.50
C PRO A 97 -16.34 -5.52 -14.61
N SER A 98 -17.62 -5.38 -14.29
CA SER A 98 -18.66 -5.11 -15.29
C SER A 98 -18.53 -3.73 -15.95
N ALA A 99 -18.09 -2.74 -15.17
CA ALA A 99 -17.93 -1.38 -15.67
C ALA A 99 -16.64 -1.21 -16.50
N LEU A 100 -15.58 -1.95 -16.16
CA LEU A 100 -14.26 -1.79 -16.78
C LEU A 100 -14.10 -2.62 -18.06
N ARG A 101 -14.65 -3.86 -18.10
CA ARG A 101 -14.52 -4.78 -19.23
C ARG A 101 -14.88 -4.18 -20.60
N PRO A 102 -15.97 -3.41 -20.75
CA PRO A 102 -16.33 -2.80 -22.04
C PRO A 102 -15.34 -1.75 -22.54
N LEU A 103 -14.46 -1.25 -21.65
CA LEU A 103 -13.47 -0.21 -21.96
C LEU A 103 -12.10 -0.80 -22.31
N LEU A 104 -11.92 -2.12 -22.19
CA LEU A 104 -10.69 -2.79 -22.56
C LEU A 104 -10.69 -3.14 -24.05
N ASP A 105 -9.60 -2.80 -24.74
CA ASP A 105 -9.41 -3.11 -26.17
C ASP A 105 -9.18 -4.61 -26.37
N SER A 106 -8.51 -5.25 -25.38
CA SER A 106 -8.29 -6.69 -25.33
C SER A 106 -8.45 -7.17 -23.87
N GLY A 107 -8.55 -8.47 -23.68
CA GLY A 107 -8.61 -9.04 -22.33
C GLY A 107 -9.94 -8.86 -21.60
N GLN A 108 -11.05 -8.57 -22.29
CA GLN A 108 -12.39 -8.38 -21.69
C GLN A 108 -12.83 -9.60 -20.86
N ASN A 109 -12.35 -10.79 -21.20
CA ASN A 109 -12.67 -12.04 -20.53
C ASN A 109 -11.63 -12.47 -19.49
N LEU A 110 -10.62 -11.64 -19.23
CA LEU A 110 -9.61 -11.94 -18.23
C LEU A 110 -10.24 -11.96 -16.82
N PRO A 111 -9.83 -12.89 -15.95
CA PRO A 111 -10.15 -12.81 -14.52
C PRO A 111 -9.64 -11.48 -13.94
N MET A 112 -10.44 -10.90 -13.03
CA MET A 112 -10.07 -9.71 -12.25
C MET A 112 -10.19 -10.06 -10.78
N ARG A 113 -9.10 -9.89 -10.03
CA ARG A 113 -9.03 -10.13 -8.58
C ARG A 113 -8.59 -8.86 -7.88
N PHE A 114 -9.09 -8.64 -6.68
CA PHE A 114 -8.90 -7.40 -5.94
C PHE A 114 -8.40 -7.69 -4.54
N ILE A 115 -7.53 -6.81 -4.04
CA ILE A 115 -7.07 -6.81 -2.66
C ILE A 115 -6.80 -5.37 -2.21
N ASN A 116 -6.77 -5.14 -0.90
CA ASN A 116 -6.39 -3.84 -0.35
C ASN A 116 -4.96 -3.44 -0.77
N ASP A 117 -4.75 -2.16 -1.04
CA ASP A 117 -3.48 -1.60 -1.52
C ASP A 117 -2.30 -1.89 -0.57
N ALA A 118 -2.44 -1.64 0.74
CA ALA A 118 -1.40 -1.95 1.72
C ALA A 118 -1.17 -3.46 1.86
N THR A 119 -2.21 -4.28 1.71
CA THR A 119 -2.08 -5.74 1.73
C THR A 119 -1.36 -6.25 0.48
N ALA A 120 -1.69 -5.70 -0.71
CA ALA A 120 -0.97 -6.01 -1.95
C ALA A 120 0.51 -5.65 -1.83
N PHE A 121 0.80 -4.45 -1.32
CA PHE A 121 2.16 -4.00 -1.05
C PHE A 121 2.90 -4.98 -0.14
N ALA A 122 2.26 -5.43 0.95
CA ALA A 122 2.86 -6.39 1.88
C ALA A 122 3.10 -7.78 1.25
N ILE A 123 2.19 -8.26 0.40
CA ILE A 123 2.39 -9.50 -0.36
C ILE A 123 3.60 -9.37 -1.29
N GLY A 124 3.75 -8.24 -1.98
CA GLY A 124 4.89 -7.98 -2.85
C GLY A 124 6.21 -7.96 -2.08
N GLU A 125 6.25 -7.26 -0.95
CA GLU A 125 7.44 -7.19 -0.08
C GLU A 125 7.81 -8.54 0.53
N ALA A 126 6.84 -9.36 0.94
CA ALA A 126 7.09 -10.69 1.46
C ALA A 126 7.51 -11.69 0.37
N TRP A 127 7.18 -11.41 -0.88
CA TRP A 127 7.51 -12.28 -2.01
C TRP A 127 8.84 -11.94 -2.66
N GLN A 128 9.14 -10.66 -2.91
CA GLN A 128 10.28 -10.21 -3.72
C GLN A 128 11.04 -9.02 -3.09
N GLY A 129 10.68 -8.63 -1.87
CA GLY A 129 11.26 -7.44 -1.24
C GLY A 129 11.97 -7.72 0.07
N GLU A 130 11.97 -6.73 0.93
CA GLU A 130 12.67 -6.78 2.23
C GLU A 130 12.03 -7.77 3.23
N GLY A 131 10.83 -8.27 2.94
CA GLY A 131 10.14 -9.31 3.71
C GLY A 131 10.44 -10.74 3.24
N GLU A 132 11.17 -10.92 2.14
CA GLU A 132 11.50 -12.25 1.62
C GLU A 132 12.34 -13.05 2.62
N GLY A 133 11.94 -14.32 2.81
CA GLY A 133 12.62 -15.25 3.73
C GLY A 133 12.23 -15.11 5.20
N PHE A 134 11.43 -14.09 5.59
CA PHE A 134 10.88 -13.97 6.93
C PHE A 134 9.51 -14.63 7.03
N GLN A 135 9.26 -15.29 8.15
CA GLN A 135 7.98 -15.94 8.40
C GLN A 135 6.89 -14.93 8.77
N ARG A 136 7.23 -13.95 9.62
CA ARG A 136 6.29 -12.94 10.15
C ARG A 136 6.75 -11.54 9.80
N VAL A 137 6.11 -11.01 8.76
CA VAL A 137 6.39 -9.68 8.20
C VAL A 137 5.26 -8.73 8.58
N VAL A 138 5.60 -7.58 9.13
CA VAL A 138 4.69 -6.44 9.24
C VAL A 138 5.11 -5.39 8.25
N VAL A 139 4.15 -4.81 7.56
CA VAL A 139 4.40 -3.74 6.60
C VAL A 139 3.61 -2.51 7.02
N ILE A 140 4.23 -1.34 6.92
CA ILE A 140 3.55 -0.06 7.00
C ILE A 140 3.86 0.77 5.76
N THR A 141 2.88 1.55 5.32
CA THR A 141 3.07 2.56 4.28
C THR A 141 2.79 3.95 4.83
N LEU A 142 3.76 4.85 4.69
CA LEU A 142 3.73 6.23 5.19
C LEU A 142 3.67 7.20 4.01
N GLY A 143 2.51 7.84 3.80
CA GLY A 143 2.28 8.70 2.66
C GLY A 143 1.13 9.67 2.86
N THR A 144 0.20 9.77 1.90
CA THR A 144 -1.03 10.55 2.05
C THR A 144 -1.86 10.05 3.24
N GLY A 145 -1.84 8.73 3.49
CA GLY A 145 -2.40 8.08 4.65
C GLY A 145 -1.43 7.07 5.24
N PHE A 146 -1.88 6.36 6.28
CA PHE A 146 -1.16 5.33 7.01
C PHE A 146 -1.74 3.95 6.68
N GLY A 147 -1.04 3.18 5.85
CA GLY A 147 -1.39 1.80 5.55
C GLY A 147 -0.62 0.81 6.43
N SER A 148 -1.18 -0.38 6.63
CA SER A 148 -0.50 -1.49 7.30
C SER A 148 -1.05 -2.83 6.87
N ALA A 149 -0.22 -3.87 6.94
CA ALA A 149 -0.62 -5.25 6.76
C ALA A 149 0.31 -6.20 7.50
N TYR A 150 -0.17 -7.40 7.79
CA TYR A 150 0.55 -8.48 8.45
C TYR A 150 0.60 -9.68 7.52
N ILE A 151 1.77 -10.25 7.34
CA ILE A 151 2.00 -11.45 6.52
C ILE A 151 2.62 -12.53 7.41
N GLU A 152 2.05 -13.73 7.36
CA GLU A 152 2.62 -14.92 7.99
C GLU A 152 2.69 -16.04 6.96
N ASP A 153 3.86 -16.64 6.81
CA ASP A 153 4.12 -17.68 5.80
C ASP A 153 3.70 -17.26 4.37
N GLY A 154 3.92 -15.98 4.04
CA GLY A 154 3.58 -15.39 2.74
C GLY A 154 2.10 -15.06 2.53
N LEU A 155 1.24 -15.26 3.54
CA LEU A 155 -0.20 -15.02 3.47
C LEU A 155 -0.62 -13.87 4.39
N PRO A 156 -1.60 -13.02 3.98
CA PRO A 156 -2.09 -11.94 4.82
C PRO A 156 -2.85 -12.47 6.04
N VAL A 157 -2.60 -11.84 7.19
CA VAL A 157 -3.30 -12.12 8.45
C VAL A 157 -4.20 -10.92 8.78
N VAL A 158 -5.52 -11.09 8.63
CA VAL A 158 -6.51 -10.02 8.79
C VAL A 158 -7.38 -10.17 10.03
N SER A 159 -7.20 -11.25 10.79
CA SER A 159 -8.02 -11.54 11.97
C SER A 159 -7.24 -12.34 13.02
N GLY A 160 -7.80 -12.42 14.22
CA GLY A 160 -7.19 -13.11 15.36
C GLY A 160 -6.62 -12.16 16.41
N GLY A 161 -6.23 -12.70 17.56
CA GLY A 161 -5.77 -11.90 18.71
C GLY A 161 -4.39 -11.27 18.54
N ARG A 162 -3.63 -11.65 17.51
CA ARG A 162 -2.25 -11.19 17.26
C ARG A 162 -2.17 -9.97 16.35
N VAL A 163 -3.22 -9.65 15.62
CA VAL A 163 -3.28 -8.54 14.66
C VAL A 163 -4.42 -7.59 14.99
N ALA A 164 -4.33 -6.36 14.53
CA ALA A 164 -5.42 -5.41 14.58
C ALA A 164 -6.57 -5.88 13.66
N LYS A 165 -7.77 -5.35 13.90
CA LYS A 165 -8.93 -5.66 13.07
C LYS A 165 -8.64 -5.43 11.59
N GLU A 166 -8.92 -6.43 10.76
CA GLU A 166 -8.68 -6.43 9.31
C GLU A 166 -7.18 -6.25 8.93
N GLY A 167 -6.25 -6.43 9.88
CA GLY A 167 -4.83 -6.16 9.68
C GLY A 167 -4.47 -4.67 9.57
N CYS A 168 -5.41 -3.77 9.85
CA CYS A 168 -5.26 -2.35 9.62
C CYS A 168 -5.05 -1.56 10.92
N LEU A 169 -4.02 -0.73 10.96
CA LEU A 169 -3.67 0.09 12.12
C LEU A 169 -4.16 1.54 12.02
N TRP A 170 -4.50 2.02 10.83
CA TRP A 170 -4.83 3.42 10.58
C TRP A 170 -5.94 3.99 11.47
N HIS A 171 -6.94 3.18 11.80
CA HIS A 171 -8.15 3.57 12.55
C HIS A 171 -8.00 3.41 14.07
N LEU A 172 -6.87 2.90 14.55
CA LEU A 172 -6.67 2.68 15.97
C LEU A 172 -6.60 4.02 16.72
N PRO A 173 -7.21 4.11 17.90
CA PRO A 173 -7.02 5.26 18.78
C PRO A 173 -5.53 5.46 19.09
N PHE A 174 -5.05 6.66 18.83
CA PHE A 174 -3.69 7.06 19.17
C PHE A 174 -3.69 8.50 19.65
N LYS A 175 -3.23 8.71 20.88
CA LYS A 175 -3.28 9.99 21.59
C LYS A 175 -4.72 10.56 21.62
N ASP A 176 -4.93 11.74 21.06
CA ASP A 176 -6.20 12.45 21.02
C ASP A 176 -7.01 12.22 19.72
N SER A 177 -6.53 11.34 18.81
CA SER A 177 -7.18 11.02 17.55
C SER A 177 -6.98 9.56 17.15
N ILE A 178 -6.71 9.31 15.87
CA ILE A 178 -6.40 7.98 15.30
C ILE A 178 -5.00 7.96 14.71
N ALA A 179 -4.45 6.78 14.50
CA ALA A 179 -3.09 6.59 13.99
C ALA A 179 -2.85 7.30 12.63
N ASP A 180 -3.83 7.29 11.71
CA ASP A 180 -3.71 7.96 10.41
C ASP A 180 -3.45 9.47 10.53
N ASP A 181 -4.03 10.13 11.52
CA ASP A 181 -3.83 11.56 11.77
C ASP A 181 -2.41 11.89 12.27
N TYR A 182 -1.61 10.90 12.69
CA TYR A 182 -0.23 11.08 13.19
C TYR A 182 0.85 10.55 12.26
N PHE A 183 0.49 9.72 11.26
CA PHE A 183 1.47 9.02 10.40
C PHE A 183 1.28 9.33 8.92
N SER A 184 0.60 10.44 8.60
CA SER A 184 0.32 10.87 7.24
C SER A 184 1.00 12.20 6.89
N THR A 185 1.08 12.51 5.60
CA THR A 185 1.55 13.81 5.10
C THR A 185 0.83 14.98 5.78
N LYS A 186 -0.49 14.86 6.00
CA LYS A 186 -1.31 15.90 6.64
C LYS A 186 -0.78 16.28 8.02
N TRP A 187 -0.36 15.30 8.83
CA TRP A 187 0.20 15.55 10.16
C TRP A 187 1.44 16.44 10.09
N PHE A 188 2.38 16.12 9.20
CA PHE A 188 3.60 16.90 9.03
C PHE A 188 3.31 18.35 8.68
N LEU A 189 2.40 18.58 7.73
CA LEU A 189 2.08 19.93 7.26
C LEU A 189 1.41 20.76 8.36
N GLN A 190 0.45 20.18 9.06
CA GLN A 190 -0.27 20.86 10.14
C GLN A 190 0.64 21.15 11.33
N GLU A 191 1.46 20.19 11.75
CA GLU A 191 2.31 20.35 12.91
C GLU A 191 3.47 21.32 12.64
N TYR A 192 4.01 21.33 11.41
CA TYR A 192 5.01 22.31 10.99
C TYR A 192 4.44 23.73 10.99
N GLU A 193 3.27 23.93 10.36
CA GLU A 193 2.58 25.23 10.34
C GLU A 193 2.28 25.73 11.76
N LYS A 194 1.82 24.85 12.63
CA LYS A 194 1.54 25.16 14.06
C LYS A 194 2.79 25.61 14.82
N GLN A 195 3.95 24.98 14.57
CA GLN A 195 5.20 25.30 15.28
C GLN A 195 5.91 26.53 14.72
N THR A 196 5.82 26.78 13.41
CA THR A 196 6.62 27.82 12.73
C THR A 196 5.79 28.97 12.18
N GLY A 197 4.48 28.78 11.99
CA GLY A 197 3.61 29.71 11.25
C GLY A 197 3.79 29.64 9.72
N GLU A 198 4.68 28.77 9.21
CA GLU A 198 5.00 28.64 7.79
C GLU A 198 4.28 27.43 7.18
N ARG A 199 3.79 27.58 5.95
CA ARG A 199 3.22 26.48 5.14
C ARG A 199 4.26 25.95 4.17
N VAL A 200 4.26 24.63 3.98
CA VAL A 200 5.10 23.93 3.02
C VAL A 200 4.25 23.02 2.12
N ASP A 201 4.76 22.72 0.93
CA ASP A 201 4.00 21.97 -0.09
C ASP A 201 3.93 20.45 0.17
N GLY A 202 4.82 19.91 1.03
CA GLY A 202 4.85 18.48 1.30
C GLY A 202 6.00 18.06 2.22
N VAL A 203 6.00 16.79 2.60
CA VAL A 203 7.01 16.20 3.48
C VAL A 203 8.40 16.21 2.83
N LYS A 204 8.48 16.15 1.50
CA LYS A 204 9.75 16.25 0.78
C LYS A 204 10.47 17.57 1.09
N THR A 205 9.76 18.71 1.08
CA THR A 205 10.31 20.01 1.46
C THR A 205 10.83 20.01 2.90
N LEU A 206 10.12 19.39 3.82
CA LEU A 206 10.56 19.25 5.22
C LEU A 206 11.82 18.38 5.32
N LEU A 207 11.89 17.29 4.56
CA LEU A 207 13.06 16.42 4.52
C LEU A 207 14.30 17.18 4.02
N GLU A 208 14.16 17.96 2.95
CA GLU A 208 15.24 18.79 2.42
C GLU A 208 15.72 19.86 3.43
N ARG A 209 14.79 20.43 4.21
CA ARG A 209 15.09 21.45 5.24
C ARG A 209 15.66 20.85 6.54
N ALA A 210 15.48 19.58 6.83
CA ALA A 210 15.81 18.97 8.12
C ALA A 210 17.28 19.10 8.54
N GLY A 211 18.19 19.35 7.59
CA GLY A 211 19.60 19.60 7.86
C GLY A 211 19.88 20.96 8.51
N THR A 212 19.05 21.97 8.30
CA THR A 212 19.22 23.35 8.75
C THR A 212 18.06 23.87 9.57
N ASP A 213 16.90 23.25 9.49
CA ASP A 213 15.68 23.61 10.21
C ASP A 213 15.42 22.62 11.35
N GLY A 214 15.60 23.11 12.58
CA GLY A 214 15.37 22.31 13.79
C GLY A 214 13.92 21.87 13.99
N ALA A 215 12.93 22.67 13.55
CA ALA A 215 11.51 22.32 13.65
C ALA A 215 11.21 21.14 12.70
N ALA A 216 11.63 21.23 11.44
CA ALA A 216 11.48 20.15 10.48
C ALA A 216 12.15 18.85 10.97
N LYS A 217 13.40 18.92 11.45
CA LYS A 217 14.12 17.77 12.02
C LYS A 217 13.38 17.13 13.20
N ASN A 218 12.86 17.96 14.11
CA ASN A 218 12.14 17.48 15.29
C ASN A 218 10.84 16.72 14.94
N LEU A 219 10.16 17.09 13.85
CA LEU A 219 8.97 16.35 13.39
C LEU A 219 9.31 14.91 13.00
N PHE A 220 10.43 14.68 12.32
CA PHE A 220 10.85 13.31 12.01
C PHE A 220 11.23 12.51 13.27
N ILE A 221 11.92 13.14 14.23
CA ILE A 221 12.21 12.50 15.52
C ILE A 221 10.91 12.15 16.24
N GLN A 222 9.93 13.05 16.24
CA GLN A 222 8.61 12.81 16.85
C GLN A 222 7.85 11.70 16.12
N LEU A 223 7.91 11.64 14.78
CA LEU A 223 7.38 10.52 14.02
C LEU A 223 7.93 9.18 14.53
N GLY A 224 9.26 9.06 14.68
CA GLY A 224 9.90 7.84 15.15
C GLY A 224 9.41 7.39 16.53
N ARG A 225 9.29 8.33 17.47
CA ARG A 225 8.73 8.06 18.81
C ARG A 225 7.28 7.62 18.76
N ASN A 226 6.47 8.33 17.99
CA ASN A 226 5.05 8.02 17.82
C ASN A 226 4.85 6.64 17.17
N LEU A 227 5.64 6.30 16.15
CA LEU A 227 5.62 4.97 15.53
C LEU A 227 5.97 3.88 16.55
N ALA A 228 7.01 4.06 17.36
CA ALA A 228 7.38 3.09 18.38
C ALA A 228 6.25 2.88 19.40
N GLU A 229 5.64 3.95 19.88
CA GLU A 229 4.52 3.90 20.83
C GLU A 229 3.32 3.17 20.24
N CYS A 230 2.95 3.48 18.99
CA CYS A 230 1.79 2.89 18.33
C CYS A 230 2.01 1.43 17.94
N LEU A 231 3.19 1.11 17.40
CA LEU A 231 3.45 -0.19 16.77
C LEU A 231 3.96 -1.26 17.75
N ALA A 232 4.67 -0.90 18.82
CA ALA A 232 5.29 -1.87 19.70
C ALA A 232 4.34 -2.95 20.25
N PRO A 233 3.11 -2.63 20.69
CA PRO A 233 2.17 -3.65 21.15
C PRO A 233 1.80 -4.67 20.08
N TRP A 234 1.67 -4.22 18.83
CA TRP A 234 1.27 -5.04 17.70
C TRP A 234 2.41 -5.88 17.15
N LEU A 235 3.61 -5.28 17.03
CA LEU A 235 4.83 -6.01 16.64
C LEU A 235 5.12 -7.14 17.63
N LYS A 236 4.98 -6.87 18.94
CA LYS A 236 5.17 -7.87 19.99
C LYS A 236 4.12 -8.98 19.95
N LYS A 237 2.83 -8.64 19.79
CA LYS A 237 1.74 -9.63 19.72
C LYS A 237 1.88 -10.53 18.49
N PHE A 238 2.31 -9.98 17.38
CA PHE A 238 2.52 -10.71 16.13
C PHE A 238 3.83 -11.48 16.13
N ASP A 239 4.75 -11.14 17.03
CA ASP A 239 6.13 -11.66 17.07
C ASP A 239 6.85 -11.38 15.73
N ALA A 240 6.75 -10.11 15.29
CA ALA A 240 7.26 -9.68 14.01
C ALA A 240 8.79 -9.82 13.91
N GLU A 241 9.28 -10.41 12.83
CA GLU A 241 10.72 -10.56 12.55
C GLU A 241 11.28 -9.38 11.78
N VAL A 242 10.47 -8.82 10.88
CA VAL A 242 10.80 -7.63 10.10
C VAL A 242 9.61 -6.68 10.01
N LEU A 243 9.89 -5.39 10.11
CA LEU A 243 8.96 -4.30 9.78
C LEU A 243 9.46 -3.61 8.53
N VAL A 244 8.75 -3.80 7.42
CA VAL A 244 9.02 -3.11 6.16
C VAL A 244 8.29 -1.78 6.14
N ILE A 245 9.00 -0.72 5.80
CA ILE A 245 8.51 0.65 5.80
C ILE A 245 8.50 1.18 4.37
N GLY A 246 7.31 1.38 3.82
CA GLY A 246 7.10 1.91 2.47
C GLY A 246 6.45 3.29 2.46
N GLY A 247 6.19 3.78 1.25
CA GLY A 247 5.63 5.10 1.00
C GLY A 247 6.65 6.24 1.05
N ASN A 248 6.27 7.41 0.55
CA ASN A 248 7.19 8.53 0.33
C ASN A 248 7.88 9.05 1.60
N ILE A 249 7.23 8.91 2.78
CA ILE A 249 7.82 9.34 4.05
C ILE A 249 8.92 8.37 4.52
N ALA A 250 8.93 7.12 4.02
CA ALA A 250 9.97 6.14 4.34
C ALA A 250 11.37 6.60 3.93
N HIS A 251 11.49 7.46 2.92
CA HIS A 251 12.79 8.07 2.54
C HIS A 251 13.43 8.89 3.68
N ALA A 252 12.63 9.32 4.66
CA ALA A 252 13.13 10.01 5.85
C ALA A 252 13.61 9.05 6.97
N LEU A 253 13.63 7.74 6.76
CA LEU A 253 14.10 6.77 7.76
C LEU A 253 15.47 7.13 8.38
N PRO A 254 16.45 7.68 7.66
CA PRO A 254 17.70 8.13 8.27
C PRO A 254 17.52 9.18 9.39
N LEU A 255 16.44 9.96 9.38
CA LEU A 255 16.16 10.99 10.41
C LEU A 255 15.42 10.43 11.64
N PHE A 256 14.56 9.44 11.46
CA PHE A 256 13.74 8.91 12.56
C PHE A 256 14.07 7.47 12.96
N GLY A 257 14.77 6.71 12.13
CA GLY A 257 14.98 5.28 12.32
C GLY A 257 15.73 4.93 13.61
N ALA A 258 16.75 5.72 13.97
CA ALA A 258 17.53 5.47 15.19
C ALA A 258 16.66 5.64 16.46
N VAL A 259 15.87 6.70 16.56
CA VAL A 259 14.98 6.92 17.70
C VAL A 259 13.83 5.90 17.70
N PHE A 260 13.31 5.54 16.54
CA PHE A 260 12.28 4.53 16.39
C PHE A 260 12.76 3.16 16.90
N HIS A 261 13.92 2.70 16.43
CA HIS A 261 14.52 1.44 16.88
C HIS A 261 14.78 1.41 18.38
N HIS A 262 15.42 2.47 18.90
CA HIS A 262 15.73 2.59 20.33
C HIS A 262 14.46 2.54 21.21
N ASP A 263 13.39 3.23 20.82
CA ASP A 263 12.15 3.25 21.61
C ASP A 263 11.34 1.94 21.48
N LEU A 264 11.48 1.19 20.37
CA LEU A 264 10.99 -0.19 20.25
C LEU A 264 11.73 -1.13 21.20
N GLU A 265 13.08 -1.06 21.24
CA GLU A 265 13.90 -1.88 22.14
C GLU A 265 13.55 -1.63 23.62
N LYS A 266 13.34 -0.37 24.01
CA LYS A 266 12.88 -0.02 25.36
C LYS A 266 11.53 -0.65 25.73
N GLN A 267 10.68 -0.90 24.76
CA GLN A 267 9.39 -1.57 24.93
C GLN A 267 9.51 -3.10 24.80
N GLY A 268 10.72 -3.64 24.66
CA GLY A 268 10.98 -5.07 24.55
C GLY A 268 10.57 -5.66 23.21
N VAL A 269 10.66 -4.87 22.14
CA VAL A 269 10.44 -5.30 20.77
C VAL A 269 11.77 -5.34 20.04
N SER A 270 12.16 -6.52 19.54
CA SER A 270 13.32 -6.73 18.68
C SER A 270 12.82 -7.09 17.29
N VAL A 271 12.90 -6.15 16.35
CA VAL A 271 12.44 -6.32 14.98
C VAL A 271 13.41 -5.64 14.01
N ARG A 272 13.69 -6.26 12.87
CA ARG A 272 14.46 -5.62 11.81
C ARG A 272 13.62 -4.50 11.17
N LEU A 273 14.13 -3.28 11.14
CA LEU A 273 13.54 -2.18 10.38
C LEU A 273 14.15 -2.16 8.97
N ALA A 274 13.33 -2.22 7.94
CA ALA A 274 13.77 -2.26 6.56
C ALA A 274 12.97 -1.26 5.70
N PRO A 275 13.61 -0.28 5.05
CA PRO A 275 12.92 0.52 4.06
C PRO A 275 12.63 -0.34 2.83
N SER A 276 11.43 -0.20 2.25
CA SER A 276 11.09 -0.85 1.00
C SER A 276 12.06 -0.44 -0.11
N LYS A 277 12.55 -1.41 -0.87
CA LYS A 277 13.32 -1.21 -2.10
C LYS A 277 12.48 -1.38 -3.36
N LEU A 278 11.35 -2.06 -3.23
CA LEU A 278 10.40 -2.23 -4.34
C LEU A 278 9.57 -0.97 -4.58
N GLU A 279 9.40 -0.13 -3.56
CA GLU A 279 8.61 1.11 -3.65
C GLU A 279 7.21 0.84 -4.23
N GLU A 280 6.77 1.61 -5.24
CA GLU A 280 5.46 1.42 -5.90
C GLU A 280 5.32 0.03 -6.56
N HIS A 281 6.41 -0.65 -6.90
CA HIS A 281 6.38 -1.96 -7.53
C HIS A 281 5.84 -3.04 -6.61
N ALA A 282 5.99 -2.91 -5.30
CA ALA A 282 5.50 -3.90 -4.35
C ALA A 282 3.99 -4.18 -4.49
N ALA A 283 3.18 -3.12 -4.65
CA ALA A 283 1.74 -3.26 -4.83
C ALA A 283 1.39 -3.92 -6.18
N LEU A 284 2.16 -3.62 -7.24
CA LEU A 284 2.00 -4.27 -8.55
C LEU A 284 2.28 -5.77 -8.48
N LEU A 285 3.37 -6.16 -7.82
CA LEU A 285 3.77 -7.56 -7.61
C LEU A 285 2.71 -8.31 -6.80
N GLY A 286 2.29 -7.73 -5.66
CA GLY A 286 1.26 -8.35 -4.83
C GLY A 286 -0.10 -8.46 -5.52
N GLY A 287 -0.49 -7.46 -6.32
CA GLY A 287 -1.67 -7.52 -7.17
C GLY A 287 -1.57 -8.64 -8.20
N ALA A 288 -0.49 -8.67 -8.98
CA ALA A 288 -0.28 -9.69 -10.02
C ALA A 288 -0.24 -11.11 -9.45
N ARG A 289 0.35 -11.31 -8.26
CA ARG A 289 0.42 -12.61 -7.57
C ARG A 289 -0.95 -13.20 -7.28
N LEU A 290 -1.99 -12.39 -7.17
CA LEU A 290 -3.36 -12.90 -7.03
C LEU A 290 -3.80 -13.77 -8.21
N MET A 291 -3.13 -13.66 -9.37
CA MET A 291 -3.44 -14.44 -10.56
C MET A 291 -2.83 -15.84 -10.57
N ASP A 292 -1.96 -16.16 -9.62
CA ASP A 292 -1.61 -17.54 -9.28
C ASP A 292 -2.80 -18.20 -8.58
N ASP A 293 -3.41 -19.21 -9.20
CA ASP A 293 -4.60 -19.87 -8.67
C ASP A 293 -4.31 -20.57 -7.33
N SER A 294 -3.12 -21.15 -7.15
CA SER A 294 -2.73 -21.81 -5.91
C SER A 294 -2.58 -20.82 -4.74
N PHE A 295 -2.08 -19.62 -5.04
CA PHE A 295 -2.00 -18.53 -4.09
C PHE A 295 -3.39 -17.94 -3.79
N TRP A 296 -4.20 -17.73 -4.84
CA TRP A 296 -5.55 -17.19 -4.68
C TRP A 296 -6.46 -18.07 -3.82
N GLU A 297 -6.41 -19.38 -4.00
CA GLU A 297 -7.17 -20.31 -3.16
C GLU A 297 -6.88 -20.11 -1.67
N LYS A 298 -5.62 -19.84 -1.32
CA LYS A 298 -5.21 -19.57 0.07
C LYS A 298 -5.63 -18.16 0.53
N VAL A 299 -5.39 -17.13 -0.30
CA VAL A 299 -5.61 -15.73 0.06
C VAL A 299 -7.08 -15.34 0.08
N SER A 300 -7.92 -15.92 -0.78
CA SER A 300 -9.33 -15.52 -0.94
C SER A 300 -10.18 -15.63 0.33
N GLY A 301 -9.75 -16.45 1.29
CA GLY A 301 -10.33 -16.55 2.64
C GLY A 301 -9.83 -15.50 3.64
N HIS A 302 -8.78 -14.76 3.29
CA HIS A 302 -8.07 -13.80 4.14
C HIS A 302 -8.13 -12.36 3.60
N LEU A 303 -9.10 -12.06 2.73
CA LEU A 303 -9.28 -10.72 2.20
C LEU A 303 -9.82 -9.78 3.29
N PRO A 304 -9.26 -8.56 3.43
CA PRO A 304 -9.83 -7.54 4.31
C PRO A 304 -11.27 -7.22 3.91
N LYS A 305 -12.10 -6.81 4.88
CA LYS A 305 -13.51 -6.46 4.66
C LYS A 305 -13.78 -4.96 4.70
N ILE A 306 -12.73 -4.17 4.85
CA ILE A 306 -12.79 -2.70 4.97
C ILE A 306 -12.27 -2.01 3.73
#